data_fb78c740d838c900de0edd5ec51ac7c6
#
_entry.id   fb78c740d838c900de0edd5ec51ac7c6
#
_cell.length_a   1.000
_cell.length_b   1.000
_cell.length_c   1.000
_cell.angle_alpha   90.00
_cell.angle_beta   90.00
_cell.angle_gamma   90.00
#
_symmetry.space_group_name_H-M   'P 1'
#
loop_
_entity.id
_entity.type
_entity.pdbx_description
1 polymer ?
#
loop_
_entity_poly.entity_id
_entity_poly.type
_entity_poly.pdbx_seq_one_letter_code
_entity_poly.pdbx_strand_id
1 'polypeptide(L)'
;MIPSGIMKVHRGKMPFSIIIITICVLVFIVVLYAERLSFISSNSIFKFKPCPRKNTKPNKPKSTGDKKVDEEIVNTTWIDDRFEFDSEECNIANGKWVFNQSIKPIYTDITCPYIDRQFSCIKNGRNDSHYQHWEWQPEDCTLPSFNPMLALKKLQGKRLLFVGDSLQRNQWESFICLVEWIIPEKKKSMHRGLVHSVFKAKEYNATIEFYWAPYLVESNTDIKIIGDTKKRIIKVDAIKERATNWTGVDILVFNTYVWWMSGARIKSLWGSFANGQEGYEEFDTPVAYKLALKTWANWVDSTINPNKTRVFFTTMSPTHTRSQDWGNMKDEKCFNETKPVRKKKHWGTGSDKRIMSVVAKVVKKMKVPVTFINITQISEYRIDGHSSVYTENGGKLLSEEERTNPQNADCIHWCLPGVPDTWNQIFLALL
;
A
#
# COMPACT_ATOMS: atom_id res chain seq x y z
N MET A 1 -39.58 -78.83 26.64
CA MET A 1 -39.15 -78.85 25.21
C MET A 1 -39.29 -77.45 24.69
N ILE A 2 -38.20 -76.78 24.50
CA ILE A 2 -38.13 -75.37 23.94
C ILE A 2 -37.34 -75.52 22.63
N PRO A 3 -37.86 -75.07 21.48
CA PRO A 3 -37.08 -75.10 20.24
C PRO A 3 -36.19 -73.86 20.13
N SER A 4 -34.91 -74.14 19.86
CA SER A 4 -33.89 -73.13 19.53
C SER A 4 -34.12 -72.56 18.15
N GLY A 5 -34.45 -71.25 18.07
CA GLY A 5 -34.53 -70.50 16.81
C GLY A 5 -33.17 -69.89 16.48
N ILE A 6 -32.56 -70.33 15.36
CA ILE A 6 -31.34 -69.76 14.80
C ILE A 6 -31.68 -68.46 14.06
N MET A 7 -31.17 -67.31 14.56
CA MET A 7 -31.24 -66.02 13.88
C MET A 7 -30.27 -66.04 12.71
N LYS A 8 -30.77 -66.01 11.47
CA LYS A 8 -29.99 -65.73 10.26
C LYS A 8 -29.72 -64.21 10.14
N VAL A 9 -28.49 -63.82 10.30
CA VAL A 9 -28.06 -62.45 10.02
C VAL A 9 -28.02 -62.27 8.49
N HIS A 10 -28.95 -61.47 7.96
CA HIS A 10 -28.92 -61.03 6.57
C HIS A 10 -27.85 -59.94 6.42
N ARG A 11 -26.73 -60.23 5.79
CA ARG A 11 -25.78 -59.26 5.30
C ARG A 11 -26.41 -58.58 4.06
N GLY A 12 -27.09 -57.48 4.27
CA GLY A 12 -27.57 -56.59 3.19
C GLY A 12 -26.36 -55.96 2.49
N LYS A 13 -26.24 -56.15 1.16
CA LYS A 13 -25.26 -55.43 0.34
C LYS A 13 -25.67 -53.95 0.35
N MET A 14 -24.78 -53.06 0.77
CA MET A 14 -25.03 -51.63 0.66
C MET A 14 -25.27 -51.22 -0.80
N PRO A 15 -26.29 -50.39 -1.10
CA PRO A 15 -26.55 -49.95 -2.46
C PRO A 15 -25.36 -49.10 -2.99
N PHE A 16 -25.00 -49.35 -4.23
CA PHE A 16 -23.83 -48.74 -4.92
C PHE A 16 -23.83 -47.20 -4.82
N SER A 17 -24.99 -46.59 -4.78
CA SER A 17 -25.17 -45.13 -4.58
C SER A 17 -24.67 -44.63 -3.22
N ILE A 18 -24.80 -45.39 -2.15
CA ILE A 18 -24.29 -45.01 -0.81
C ILE A 18 -22.76 -45.04 -0.81
N ILE A 19 -22.15 -46.00 -1.49
CA ILE A 19 -20.69 -46.11 -1.59
C ILE A 19 -20.11 -44.89 -2.34
N ILE A 20 -20.77 -44.50 -3.45
CA ILE A 20 -20.34 -43.30 -4.21
C ILE A 20 -20.47 -42.03 -3.37
N ILE A 21 -21.56 -41.83 -2.67
CA ILE A 21 -21.78 -40.69 -1.80
C ILE A 21 -20.71 -40.64 -0.70
N THR A 22 -20.39 -41.76 -0.09
CA THR A 22 -19.37 -41.84 0.97
C THR A 22 -17.99 -41.48 0.44
N ILE A 23 -17.63 -41.97 -0.75
CA ILE A 23 -16.35 -41.61 -1.42
C ILE A 23 -16.31 -40.14 -1.75
N CYS A 24 -17.38 -39.53 -2.28
CA CYS A 24 -17.44 -38.11 -2.59
C CYS A 24 -17.28 -37.23 -1.32
N VAL A 25 -17.90 -37.63 -0.20
CA VAL A 25 -17.77 -36.93 1.07
C VAL A 25 -16.34 -37.04 1.61
N LEU A 26 -15.71 -38.21 1.52
CA LEU A 26 -14.31 -38.41 1.96
C LEU A 26 -13.35 -37.57 1.10
N VAL A 27 -13.52 -37.55 -0.21
CA VAL A 27 -12.70 -36.71 -1.12
C VAL A 27 -12.89 -35.24 -0.80
N PHE A 28 -14.11 -34.80 -0.55
CA PHE A 28 -14.39 -33.41 -0.16
C PHE A 28 -13.72 -33.02 1.17
N ILE A 29 -13.76 -33.91 2.17
CA ILE A 29 -13.07 -33.72 3.45
C ILE A 29 -11.55 -33.64 3.24
N VAL A 30 -10.96 -34.52 2.41
CA VAL A 30 -9.51 -34.49 2.11
C VAL A 30 -9.12 -33.17 1.40
N VAL A 31 -9.93 -32.68 0.48
CA VAL A 31 -9.69 -31.40 -0.20
C VAL A 31 -9.75 -30.23 0.78
N LEU A 32 -10.74 -30.20 1.67
CA LEU A 32 -10.84 -29.17 2.73
C LEU A 32 -9.67 -29.23 3.71
N TYR A 33 -9.18 -30.44 4.04
CA TYR A 33 -8.00 -30.62 4.91
C TYR A 33 -6.71 -30.18 4.19
N ALA A 34 -6.57 -30.49 2.90
CA ALA A 34 -5.43 -30.07 2.10
C ALA A 34 -5.39 -28.54 1.93
N GLU A 35 -6.54 -27.89 1.78
CA GLU A 35 -6.62 -26.43 1.79
C GLU A 35 -6.25 -25.83 3.15
N ARG A 36 -6.67 -26.43 4.26
CA ARG A 36 -6.26 -25.99 5.60
C ARG A 36 -4.76 -26.19 5.85
N LEU A 37 -4.17 -27.28 5.40
CA LEU A 37 -2.73 -27.54 5.53
C LEU A 37 -1.90 -26.59 4.65
N SER A 38 -2.36 -26.26 3.45
CA SER A 38 -1.72 -25.25 2.62
C SER A 38 -1.80 -23.84 3.23
N PHE A 39 -2.85 -23.57 4.00
CA PHE A 39 -3.00 -22.30 4.74
C PHE A 39 -2.04 -22.20 5.94
N ILE A 40 -1.78 -23.33 6.63
CA ILE A 40 -0.81 -23.41 7.74
C ILE A 40 0.62 -23.37 7.21
N SER A 41 0.89 -23.99 6.06
CA SER A 41 2.22 -23.97 5.40
C SER A 41 2.57 -22.59 4.83
N SER A 42 1.59 -21.79 4.39
CA SER A 42 1.88 -20.45 3.89
C SER A 42 2.26 -19.43 5.00
N ASN A 43 1.99 -19.74 6.27
CA ASN A 43 2.48 -18.95 7.40
C ASN A 43 3.96 -19.22 7.74
N SER A 44 4.62 -20.19 7.09
CA SER A 44 6.03 -20.55 7.33
C SER A 44 6.99 -20.13 6.19
N ILE A 45 6.48 -19.47 5.15
CA ILE A 45 7.28 -19.11 3.96
C ILE A 45 8.23 -17.92 4.23
N PHE A 46 8.12 -17.26 5.38
CA PHE A 46 9.04 -16.18 5.80
C PHE A 46 9.93 -16.56 7.00
N LYS A 47 10.48 -17.77 7.03
CA LYS A 47 11.56 -18.11 7.95
C LYS A 47 12.90 -18.00 7.22
N PHE A 48 13.58 -16.88 7.36
CA PHE A 48 14.97 -16.73 7.00
C PHE A 48 15.86 -17.45 8.04
N LYS A 49 16.86 -18.20 7.54
CA LYS A 49 17.89 -18.81 8.41
C LYS A 49 18.92 -17.72 8.78
N PRO A 50 19.31 -17.61 10.05
CA PRO A 50 20.36 -16.67 10.42
C PRO A 50 21.75 -17.20 9.98
N CYS A 51 22.53 -16.35 9.31
CA CYS A 51 23.95 -16.59 9.04
C CYS A 51 24.81 -16.21 10.25
N PRO A 52 25.95 -16.88 10.49
CA PRO A 52 26.77 -16.69 11.69
C PRO A 52 27.56 -15.37 11.65
N ARG A 53 27.50 -14.64 12.76
CA ARG A 53 28.23 -13.41 13.03
C ARG A 53 29.77 -13.62 12.95
N LYS A 54 30.46 -12.88 12.07
CA LYS A 54 31.89 -12.66 12.18
C LYS A 54 32.16 -11.39 13.00
N ASN A 55 32.75 -11.57 14.17
CA ASN A 55 33.22 -10.49 15.03
C ASN A 55 34.48 -9.87 14.42
N THR A 56 34.41 -8.62 13.94
CA THR A 56 35.59 -7.81 13.67
C THR A 56 35.61 -6.62 14.64
N LYS A 57 36.69 -6.52 15.43
CA LYS A 57 36.96 -5.41 16.37
C LYS A 57 37.34 -4.13 15.59
N PRO A 58 36.91 -2.94 16.05
CA PRO A 58 37.30 -1.70 15.41
C PRO A 58 38.71 -1.24 15.83
N ASN A 59 39.56 -0.95 14.84
CA ASN A 59 40.83 -0.27 15.05
C ASN A 59 40.61 1.24 15.13
N LYS A 60 41.23 1.87 16.16
CA LYS A 60 41.31 3.33 16.35
C LYS A 60 42.29 3.96 15.33
N PRO A 61 41.96 5.11 14.73
CA PRO A 61 42.96 5.91 14.01
C PRO A 61 43.69 6.87 14.94
N LYS A 62 45.00 6.97 14.70
CA LYS A 62 45.92 7.94 15.32
C LYS A 62 45.75 9.33 14.68
N SER A 63 45.83 10.36 15.53
CA SER A 63 45.89 11.77 15.15
C SER A 63 47.31 12.16 14.72
N THR A 64 47.42 12.96 13.65
CA THR A 64 48.55 13.91 13.48
C THR A 64 48.16 15.06 12.53
N GLY A 65 48.28 16.31 13.03
CA GLY A 65 49.01 17.41 12.40
C GLY A 65 48.26 18.36 11.46
N ASP A 66 48.09 19.57 11.96
CA ASP A 66 47.81 20.84 11.32
C ASP A 66 48.33 21.06 9.87
N LYS A 67 47.49 21.71 9.00
CA LYS A 67 47.88 22.99 8.33
C LYS A 67 46.79 23.48 7.33
N LYS A 68 46.55 24.81 7.47
CA LYS A 68 46.14 25.83 6.46
C LYS A 68 44.79 25.72 5.74
N VAL A 69 44.03 26.77 6.02
CA VAL A 69 42.84 27.29 5.33
C VAL A 69 43.29 27.78 3.93
N ASP A 70 42.67 27.26 2.90
CA ASP A 70 42.48 27.91 1.60
C ASP A 70 41.00 27.77 1.24
N GLU A 71 40.39 28.92 0.93
CA GLU A 71 39.05 29.04 0.38
C GLU A 71 39.00 28.40 -1.00
N GLU A 72 38.40 27.20 -1.09
CA GLU A 72 38.00 26.66 -2.39
C GLU A 72 36.68 25.87 -2.24
N ILE A 73 35.68 26.41 -2.93
CA ILE A 73 34.52 25.72 -3.52
C ILE A 73 33.91 24.60 -2.67
N VAL A 74 32.77 24.91 -2.09
CA VAL A 74 31.87 23.95 -1.43
C VAL A 74 31.46 22.85 -2.43
N ASN A 75 32.33 21.88 -2.62
CA ASN A 75 31.96 20.57 -3.18
C ASN A 75 31.54 19.71 -2.01
N THR A 76 30.29 19.83 -1.61
CA THR A 76 29.69 19.06 -0.52
C THR A 76 29.50 17.61 -0.92
N THR A 77 30.51 16.81 -0.71
CA THR A 77 30.42 15.35 -0.60
C THR A 77 30.01 14.95 0.84
N TRP A 78 28.82 15.34 1.26
CA TRP A 78 28.21 14.75 2.46
C TRP A 78 27.10 13.79 2.05
N ILE A 79 27.44 12.80 1.22
CA ILE A 79 26.65 11.60 1.13
C ILE A 79 27.32 10.62 2.06
N ASP A 80 26.71 10.39 3.19
CA ASP A 80 27.12 9.35 4.09
C ASP A 80 26.76 7.98 3.46
N ASP A 81 27.66 7.43 2.65
CA ASP A 81 27.52 6.11 2.01
C ASP A 81 27.51 4.97 3.04
N ARG A 82 27.52 5.28 4.36
CA ARG A 82 27.62 4.31 5.44
C ARG A 82 26.31 3.65 5.84
N PHE A 83 25.18 4.01 5.22
CA PHE A 83 23.89 3.36 5.45
C PHE A 83 23.37 2.74 4.15
N GLU A 84 24.04 1.69 3.72
CA GLU A 84 23.44 0.77 2.76
C GLU A 84 22.35 -0.01 3.51
N PHE A 85 21.08 0.33 3.21
CA PHE A 85 19.93 -0.38 3.76
C PHE A 85 19.79 -1.72 3.03
N ASP A 86 20.07 -2.82 3.73
CA ASP A 86 19.87 -4.15 3.21
C ASP A 86 18.40 -4.58 3.44
N SER A 87 17.62 -4.52 2.37
CA SER A 87 16.21 -4.93 2.39
C SER A 87 16.01 -6.44 2.55
N GLU A 88 17.05 -7.27 2.33
CA GLU A 88 16.98 -8.72 2.52
C GLU A 88 17.20 -9.09 3.99
N GLU A 89 18.00 -8.32 4.71
CA GLU A 89 18.28 -8.53 6.14
C GLU A 89 17.28 -7.81 7.06
N CYS A 90 16.52 -6.83 6.55
CA CYS A 90 15.61 -6.00 7.34
C CYS A 90 14.14 -6.36 7.15
N ASN A 91 13.49 -6.93 8.17
CA ASN A 91 12.04 -7.08 8.17
C ASN A 91 11.35 -5.79 8.63
N ILE A 92 11.17 -4.84 7.71
CA ILE A 92 10.54 -3.54 7.98
C ILE A 92 9.16 -3.67 8.63
N ALA A 93 8.40 -4.73 8.34
CA ALA A 93 7.05 -4.90 8.87
C ALA A 93 7.03 -5.33 10.35
N ASN A 94 8.17 -5.78 10.90
CA ASN A 94 8.30 -6.16 12.30
C ASN A 94 8.95 -5.04 13.10
N GLY A 95 8.17 -4.33 13.90
CA GLY A 95 8.67 -3.19 14.66
C GLY A 95 7.59 -2.57 15.55
N LYS A 96 7.83 -1.35 15.98
CA LYS A 96 6.93 -0.57 16.83
C LYS A 96 6.94 0.90 16.46
N TRP A 97 5.82 1.56 16.68
CA TRP A 97 5.76 3.02 16.69
C TRP A 97 6.27 3.56 18.02
N VAL A 98 7.17 4.52 17.95
CA VAL A 98 7.75 5.22 19.12
C VAL A 98 7.38 6.69 19.02
N PHE A 99 6.81 7.21 20.10
CA PHE A 99 6.49 8.64 20.20
C PHE A 99 7.75 9.43 20.52
N ASN A 100 8.06 10.44 19.71
CA ASN A 100 9.20 11.30 19.91
C ASN A 100 8.82 12.76 19.62
N GLN A 101 8.54 13.49 20.67
CA GLN A 101 8.10 14.90 20.59
C GLN A 101 9.17 15.82 19.97
N SER A 102 10.44 15.40 19.94
CA SER A 102 11.53 16.18 19.36
C SER A 102 11.55 16.12 17.82
N ILE A 103 10.84 15.18 17.21
CA ILE A 103 10.73 15.08 15.76
C ILE A 103 9.89 16.24 15.27
N LYS A 104 10.47 16.99 14.34
CA LYS A 104 9.74 18.01 13.57
C LYS A 104 9.46 17.46 12.18
N PRO A 105 8.20 17.48 11.73
CA PRO A 105 7.90 17.16 10.34
C PRO A 105 8.73 18.03 9.37
N ILE A 106 9.16 17.44 8.26
CA ILE A 106 9.96 18.14 7.23
C ILE A 106 9.14 19.28 6.60
N TYR A 107 7.83 19.13 6.55
CA TYR A 107 6.88 20.11 6.02
C TYR A 107 5.63 20.16 6.91
N THR A 108 4.75 21.11 6.63
CA THR A 108 3.40 21.17 7.20
C THR A 108 2.38 21.30 6.06
N ASP A 109 1.11 21.06 6.33
CA ASP A 109 0.03 21.29 5.37
C ASP A 109 -0.24 22.81 5.08
N ILE A 110 0.46 23.69 5.81
CA ILE A 110 0.50 25.12 5.54
C ILE A 110 1.68 25.47 4.63
N THR A 111 2.85 24.84 4.83
CA THR A 111 4.07 25.17 4.10
C THR A 111 4.17 24.46 2.76
N CYS A 112 3.63 23.26 2.60
CA CYS A 112 3.60 22.56 1.33
C CYS A 112 2.32 22.93 0.53
N PRO A 113 2.43 23.63 -0.62
CA PRO A 113 1.28 24.07 -1.39
C PRO A 113 0.66 22.96 -2.26
N TYR A 114 1.23 21.75 -2.21
CA TYR A 114 0.86 20.63 -3.08
C TYR A 114 -0.04 19.59 -2.41
N ILE A 115 -0.50 19.85 -1.20
CA ILE A 115 -1.42 18.96 -0.47
C ILE A 115 -2.86 19.29 -0.82
N ASP A 116 -3.63 18.30 -1.23
CA ASP A 116 -5.06 18.44 -1.39
C ASP A 116 -5.75 18.71 -0.04
N ARG A 117 -6.81 19.51 -0.10
CA ARG A 117 -7.60 19.87 1.09
C ARG A 117 -8.06 18.62 1.86
N GLN A 118 -8.35 17.53 1.17
CA GLN A 118 -8.75 16.25 1.78
C GLN A 118 -7.74 15.72 2.82
N PHE A 119 -6.44 16.05 2.67
CA PHE A 119 -5.36 15.57 3.52
C PHE A 119 -4.76 16.64 4.44
N SER A 120 -5.24 17.89 4.34
CA SER A 120 -4.71 19.07 5.06
C SER A 120 -5.37 19.21 6.45
N CYS A 121 -5.12 18.26 7.35
CA CYS A 121 -5.88 18.12 8.59
C CYS A 121 -5.74 19.31 9.55
N ILE A 122 -4.52 19.83 9.77
CA ILE A 122 -4.29 20.99 10.65
C ILE A 122 -4.92 22.25 10.05
N LYS A 123 -4.71 22.48 8.76
CA LYS A 123 -5.33 23.59 8.04
C LYS A 123 -6.86 23.51 8.05
N ASN A 124 -7.41 22.31 8.12
CA ASN A 124 -8.84 22.05 8.22
C ASN A 124 -9.36 22.13 9.68
N GLY A 125 -8.53 22.50 10.64
CA GLY A 125 -8.93 22.74 12.03
C GLY A 125 -8.68 21.59 13.00
N ARG A 126 -7.84 20.60 12.65
CA ARG A 126 -7.39 19.58 13.62
C ARG A 126 -6.42 20.22 14.61
N ASN A 127 -6.80 20.24 15.88
CA ASN A 127 -5.97 20.84 16.95
C ASN A 127 -4.90 19.87 17.49
N ASP A 128 -5.10 18.57 17.33
CA ASP A 128 -4.16 17.55 17.75
C ASP A 128 -3.10 17.29 16.64
N SER A 129 -1.83 17.50 16.99
CA SER A 129 -0.68 17.23 16.11
C SER A 129 0.14 16.02 16.54
N HIS A 130 -0.25 15.30 17.61
CA HIS A 130 0.53 14.18 18.15
C HIS A 130 0.76 13.07 17.11
N TYR A 131 -0.18 12.86 16.16
CA TYR A 131 -0.03 11.87 15.10
C TYR A 131 1.19 12.11 14.19
N GLN A 132 1.78 13.31 14.17
CA GLN A 132 2.96 13.66 13.39
C GLN A 132 4.29 13.30 14.09
N HIS A 133 4.25 12.95 15.37
CA HIS A 133 5.43 12.73 16.22
C HIS A 133 5.72 11.25 16.48
N TRP A 134 5.20 10.36 15.65
CA TRP A 134 5.45 8.93 15.74
C TRP A 134 6.46 8.48 14.69
N GLU A 135 7.44 7.68 15.12
CA GLU A 135 8.50 7.12 14.32
C GLU A 135 8.41 5.60 14.31
N TRP A 136 8.50 5.00 13.12
CA TRP A 136 8.52 3.56 13.02
C TRP A 136 9.93 3.03 13.23
N GLN A 137 10.10 2.15 14.21
CA GLN A 137 11.36 1.50 14.54
C GLN A 137 11.24 0.00 14.30
N PRO A 138 11.84 -0.55 13.23
CA PRO A 138 11.99 -1.98 13.03
C PRO A 138 12.74 -2.64 14.20
N GLU A 139 12.44 -3.92 14.51
CA GLU A 139 13.08 -4.62 15.62
C GLU A 139 14.53 -5.04 15.29
N ASP A 140 14.80 -5.44 14.03
CA ASP A 140 16.04 -6.11 13.66
C ASP A 140 17.00 -5.22 12.85
N CYS A 141 16.60 -3.98 12.54
CA CYS A 141 17.38 -3.06 11.70
C CYS A 141 17.03 -1.60 11.97
N THR A 142 17.78 -0.68 11.37
CA THR A 142 17.50 0.75 11.43
C THR A 142 16.97 1.22 10.08
N LEU A 143 15.76 1.80 10.06
CA LEU A 143 15.23 2.45 8.88
C LEU A 143 15.86 3.84 8.75
N PRO A 144 16.60 4.15 7.66
CA PRO A 144 17.22 5.46 7.47
C PRO A 144 16.17 6.58 7.45
N SER A 145 16.48 7.73 8.03
CA SER A 145 15.61 8.90 7.93
C SER A 145 15.47 9.36 6.47
N PHE A 146 14.31 9.93 6.12
CA PHE A 146 14.11 10.44 4.77
C PHE A 146 15.09 11.59 4.48
N ASN A 147 15.88 11.44 3.42
CA ASN A 147 16.82 12.45 2.96
C ASN A 147 16.36 13.03 1.61
N PRO A 148 15.88 14.29 1.56
CA PRO A 148 15.34 14.88 0.34
C PRO A 148 16.41 15.09 -0.75
N MET A 149 17.66 15.40 -0.38
CA MET A 149 18.76 15.54 -1.35
C MET A 149 19.09 14.19 -2.01
N LEU A 150 19.16 13.12 -1.20
CA LEU A 150 19.38 11.76 -1.71
C LEU A 150 18.24 11.34 -2.63
N ALA A 151 16.98 11.63 -2.26
CA ALA A 151 15.81 11.31 -3.07
C ALA A 151 15.89 11.99 -4.45
N LEU A 152 16.17 13.29 -4.49
CA LEU A 152 16.31 14.02 -5.75
C LEU A 152 17.51 13.58 -6.57
N LYS A 153 18.63 13.24 -5.94
CA LYS A 153 19.81 12.69 -6.63
C LYS A 153 19.51 11.32 -7.26
N LYS A 154 18.81 10.44 -6.54
CA LYS A 154 18.37 9.14 -7.09
C LYS A 154 17.40 9.32 -8.26
N LEU A 155 16.63 10.40 -8.29
CA LEU A 155 15.68 10.75 -9.36
C LEU A 155 16.29 11.56 -10.51
N GLN A 156 17.56 11.95 -10.44
CA GLN A 156 18.17 12.78 -11.46
C GLN A 156 18.06 12.16 -12.86
N GLY A 157 17.50 12.90 -13.82
CA GLY A 157 17.23 12.46 -15.18
C GLY A 157 16.11 11.44 -15.33
N LYS A 158 15.30 11.20 -14.29
CA LYS A 158 14.31 10.11 -14.26
C LYS A 158 12.87 10.59 -14.13
N ARG A 159 11.98 9.75 -14.58
CA ARG A 159 10.54 9.83 -14.34
C ARG A 159 10.14 8.83 -13.24
N LEU A 160 9.58 9.34 -12.15
CA LEU A 160 8.93 8.56 -11.09
C LEU A 160 7.42 8.70 -11.23
N LEU A 161 6.71 7.59 -11.42
CA LEU A 161 5.25 7.60 -11.60
C LEU A 161 4.56 6.71 -10.56
N PHE A 162 3.70 7.32 -9.75
CA PHE A 162 2.77 6.65 -8.87
C PHE A 162 1.46 6.38 -9.60
N VAL A 163 1.04 5.13 -9.65
CA VAL A 163 -0.17 4.67 -10.37
C VAL A 163 -1.12 4.01 -9.40
N GLY A 164 -2.34 4.50 -9.28
CA GLY A 164 -3.30 3.89 -8.38
C GLY A 164 -4.52 4.75 -8.06
N ASP A 165 -5.02 4.58 -6.86
CA ASP A 165 -6.19 5.28 -6.32
C ASP A 165 -5.82 6.52 -5.48
N SER A 166 -6.76 7.01 -4.67
CA SER A 166 -6.55 8.18 -3.82
C SER A 166 -5.50 7.96 -2.71
N LEU A 167 -5.26 6.71 -2.28
CA LEU A 167 -4.20 6.39 -1.32
C LEU A 167 -2.82 6.47 -1.97
N GLN A 168 -2.71 6.10 -3.23
CA GLN A 168 -1.49 6.31 -4.01
C GLN A 168 -1.23 7.80 -4.26
N ARG A 169 -2.29 8.61 -4.46
CA ARG A 169 -2.20 10.07 -4.51
C ARG A 169 -1.74 10.65 -3.17
N ASN A 170 -2.24 10.14 -2.05
CA ASN A 170 -1.82 10.53 -0.71
C ASN A 170 -0.31 10.28 -0.51
N GLN A 171 0.21 9.12 -0.96
CA GLN A 171 1.65 8.83 -0.95
C GLN A 171 2.44 9.75 -1.86
N TRP A 172 1.95 10.03 -3.07
CA TRP A 172 2.57 10.93 -4.05
C TRP A 172 2.67 12.37 -3.54
N GLU A 173 1.62 12.92 -2.95
CA GLU A 173 1.63 14.27 -2.38
C GLU A 173 2.61 14.39 -1.22
N SER A 174 2.62 13.39 -0.33
CA SER A 174 3.63 13.28 0.72
C SER A 174 5.05 13.31 0.14
N PHE A 175 5.33 12.51 -0.90
CA PHE A 175 6.66 12.44 -1.51
C PHE A 175 7.09 13.80 -2.09
N ILE A 176 6.18 14.51 -2.76
CA ILE A 176 6.46 15.85 -3.26
C ILE A 176 6.80 16.80 -2.10
N CYS A 177 5.98 16.82 -1.04
CA CYS A 177 6.20 17.70 0.11
C CYS A 177 7.50 17.41 0.85
N LEU A 178 7.94 16.16 0.86
CA LEU A 178 9.22 15.77 1.45
C LEU A 178 10.43 16.31 0.67
N VAL A 179 10.31 16.59 -0.65
CA VAL A 179 11.45 17.02 -1.48
C VAL A 179 11.34 18.46 -2.00
N GLU A 180 10.15 19.04 -2.12
CA GLU A 180 9.94 20.29 -2.83
C GLU A 180 10.59 21.50 -2.16
N TRP A 181 10.65 21.52 -0.84
CA TRP A 181 11.12 22.67 -0.05
C TRP A 181 12.61 22.98 -0.25
N ILE A 182 13.42 22.00 -0.68
CA ILE A 182 14.84 22.23 -1.03
C ILE A 182 15.04 22.67 -2.48
N ILE A 183 13.95 22.71 -3.29
CA ILE A 183 14.02 23.13 -4.68
C ILE A 183 13.58 24.59 -4.77
N PRO A 184 14.41 25.51 -5.34
CA PRO A 184 14.04 26.89 -5.52
C PRO A 184 12.74 27.04 -6.32
N GLU A 185 11.89 28.02 -5.98
CA GLU A 185 10.54 28.18 -6.57
C GLU A 185 10.56 28.25 -8.11
N LYS A 186 11.52 28.97 -8.70
CA LYS A 186 11.66 29.09 -10.15
C LYS A 186 12.10 27.79 -10.84
N LYS A 187 12.56 26.81 -10.07
CA LYS A 187 13.11 25.53 -10.55
C LYS A 187 12.16 24.36 -10.36
N LYS A 188 10.96 24.59 -9.85
CA LYS A 188 9.90 23.61 -9.72
C LYS A 188 8.63 24.08 -10.40
N SER A 189 7.77 23.14 -10.79
CA SER A 189 6.44 23.44 -11.32
C SER A 189 5.51 22.25 -11.13
N MET A 190 4.20 22.52 -10.99
CA MET A 190 3.16 21.51 -10.86
C MET A 190 2.14 21.69 -11.98
N HIS A 191 1.79 20.60 -12.64
CA HIS A 191 0.61 20.50 -13.49
C HIS A 191 -0.34 19.49 -12.86
N ARG A 192 -1.58 19.90 -12.56
CA ARG A 192 -2.62 19.00 -12.07
C ARG A 192 -3.62 18.73 -13.18
N GLY A 193 -3.71 17.47 -13.62
CA GLY A 193 -4.73 16.99 -14.55
C GLY A 193 -5.74 16.10 -13.84
N LEU A 194 -6.86 15.82 -14.50
CA LEU A 194 -7.90 14.93 -13.95
C LEU A 194 -7.41 13.50 -13.73
N VAL A 195 -6.58 13.01 -14.65
CA VAL A 195 -6.06 11.64 -14.64
C VAL A 195 -4.56 11.61 -14.36
N HIS A 196 -3.80 12.57 -14.88
CA HIS A 196 -2.35 12.60 -14.82
C HIS A 196 -1.87 13.95 -14.29
N SER A 197 -1.16 13.92 -13.17
CA SER A 197 -0.54 15.10 -12.55
C SER A 197 0.98 14.96 -12.54
N VAL A 198 1.71 16.07 -12.74
CA VAL A 198 3.15 16.06 -12.93
C VAL A 198 3.80 17.18 -12.11
N PHE A 199 4.63 16.82 -11.15
CA PHE A 199 5.56 17.73 -10.51
C PHE A 199 6.92 17.63 -11.21
N LYS A 200 7.52 18.79 -11.56
CA LYS A 200 8.82 18.87 -12.23
C LYS A 200 9.86 19.50 -11.32
N ALA A 201 10.97 18.81 -11.09
CA ALA A 201 12.18 19.29 -10.44
C ALA A 201 13.22 19.60 -11.54
N LYS A 202 13.22 20.86 -12.05
CA LYS A 202 13.96 21.24 -13.27
C LYS A 202 15.47 21.07 -13.14
N GLU A 203 16.06 21.40 -11.99
CA GLU A 203 17.51 21.27 -11.77
C GLU A 203 17.99 19.83 -11.81
N TYR A 204 17.11 18.90 -11.42
CA TYR A 204 17.39 17.47 -11.43
C TYR A 204 16.95 16.81 -12.73
N ASN A 205 16.36 17.57 -13.68
CA ASN A 205 15.71 17.01 -14.87
C ASN A 205 14.82 15.81 -14.52
N ALA A 206 14.04 15.92 -13.43
CA ALA A 206 13.23 14.84 -12.89
C ALA A 206 11.75 15.22 -12.87
N THR A 207 10.89 14.19 -13.01
CA THR A 207 9.45 14.31 -12.79
C THR A 207 8.98 13.35 -11.72
N ILE A 208 8.02 13.80 -10.89
CA ILE A 208 7.32 13.00 -9.88
C ILE A 208 5.85 13.09 -10.22
N GLU A 209 5.32 11.99 -10.75
CA GLU A 209 4.04 11.95 -11.45
C GLU A 209 3.03 11.10 -10.67
N PHE A 210 1.74 11.41 -10.82
CA PHE A 210 0.63 10.59 -10.36
C PHE A 210 -0.32 10.31 -11.51
N TYR A 211 -0.73 9.05 -11.65
CA TYR A 211 -1.70 8.61 -12.64
C TYR A 211 -2.87 7.89 -11.96
N TRP A 212 -4.08 8.41 -12.17
CA TRP A 212 -5.30 7.82 -11.63
C TRP A 212 -5.68 6.53 -12.34
N ALA A 213 -5.57 5.41 -11.67
CA ALA A 213 -5.95 4.10 -12.17
C ALA A 213 -6.35 3.17 -10.99
N PRO A 214 -7.51 3.38 -10.35
CA PRO A 214 -7.86 2.70 -9.09
C PRO A 214 -7.96 1.18 -9.21
N TYR A 215 -8.23 0.66 -10.41
CA TYR A 215 -8.31 -0.77 -10.70
C TYR A 215 -7.12 -1.32 -11.48
N LEU A 216 -6.19 -0.48 -11.92
CA LEU A 216 -5.10 -0.73 -12.89
C LEU A 216 -5.58 -1.15 -14.28
N VAL A 217 -6.73 -1.77 -14.40
CA VAL A 217 -7.41 -2.08 -15.67
C VAL A 217 -8.42 -1.01 -16.03
N GLU A 218 -8.90 -0.99 -17.25
CA GLU A 218 -9.88 -0.01 -17.72
C GLU A 218 -11.18 -0.09 -16.93
N SER A 219 -11.76 1.08 -16.66
CA SER A 219 -13.02 1.20 -15.91
C SER A 219 -13.79 2.45 -16.31
N ASN A 220 -15.09 2.47 -16.05
CA ASN A 220 -15.90 3.66 -16.27
C ASN A 220 -15.61 4.79 -15.24
N THR A 221 -14.72 4.54 -14.28
CA THR A 221 -14.28 5.54 -13.27
C THR A 221 -13.00 6.27 -13.67
N ASP A 222 -12.51 6.02 -14.86
CA ASP A 222 -11.20 6.45 -15.30
C ASP A 222 -11.13 7.95 -15.58
N ILE A 223 -12.19 8.50 -16.10
CA ILE A 223 -12.30 9.93 -16.45
C ILE A 223 -13.16 10.66 -15.40
N LYS A 224 -14.11 9.96 -14.77
CA LYS A 224 -15.04 10.52 -13.80
C LYS A 224 -15.12 9.63 -12.57
N ILE A 225 -14.84 10.19 -11.40
CA ILE A 225 -14.99 9.47 -10.15
C ILE A 225 -16.46 9.13 -9.94
N ILE A 226 -16.78 7.82 -9.86
CA ILE A 226 -18.13 7.32 -9.58
C ILE A 226 -18.17 6.89 -8.10
N GLY A 227 -18.85 7.69 -7.26
CA GLY A 227 -19.01 7.41 -5.83
C GLY A 227 -19.87 6.18 -5.56
N ASP A 228 -20.98 6.02 -6.31
CA ASP A 228 -21.86 4.86 -6.18
C ASP A 228 -21.16 3.58 -6.67
N THR A 229 -20.82 2.71 -5.72
CA THR A 229 -20.09 1.46 -5.99
C THR A 229 -20.84 0.51 -6.93
N LYS A 230 -22.19 0.53 -6.90
CA LYS A 230 -23.04 -0.32 -7.77
C LYS A 230 -22.99 0.08 -9.25
N LYS A 231 -22.57 1.31 -9.53
CA LYS A 231 -22.41 1.85 -10.90
C LYS A 231 -21.01 1.68 -11.45
N ARG A 232 -20.07 1.17 -10.66
CA ARG A 232 -18.69 0.94 -11.09
C ARG A 232 -18.62 -0.32 -11.96
N ILE A 233 -18.00 -0.18 -13.13
CA ILE A 233 -17.79 -1.25 -14.09
C ILE A 233 -16.33 -1.24 -14.50
N ILE A 234 -15.68 -2.41 -14.46
CA ILE A 234 -14.30 -2.61 -14.88
C ILE A 234 -14.25 -3.47 -16.15
N LYS A 235 -13.10 -3.49 -16.82
CA LYS A 235 -12.80 -4.42 -17.90
C LYS A 235 -11.50 -5.14 -17.55
N VAL A 236 -11.64 -6.33 -16.93
CA VAL A 236 -10.52 -7.05 -16.29
C VAL A 236 -9.41 -7.44 -17.23
N ASP A 237 -9.64 -7.50 -18.53
CA ASP A 237 -8.70 -7.90 -19.60
C ASP A 237 -8.11 -6.71 -20.37
N ALA A 238 -8.50 -5.46 -20.06
CA ALA A 238 -8.10 -4.28 -20.78
C ALA A 238 -7.23 -3.33 -19.94
N ILE A 239 -6.04 -3.00 -20.45
CA ILE A 239 -5.06 -2.14 -19.77
C ILE A 239 -4.29 -1.21 -20.73
N LYS A 240 -4.34 -1.51 -22.06
CA LYS A 240 -3.43 -0.90 -23.03
C LYS A 240 -3.54 0.62 -23.13
N GLU A 241 -4.75 1.17 -23.17
CA GLU A 241 -4.94 2.62 -23.27
C GLU A 241 -4.29 3.36 -22.11
N ARG A 242 -4.46 2.84 -20.88
CA ARG A 242 -3.89 3.44 -19.68
C ARG A 242 -2.39 3.29 -19.64
N ALA A 243 -1.95 2.07 -19.87
CA ALA A 243 -0.57 1.68 -19.78
C ALA A 243 0.35 2.37 -20.80
N THR A 244 -0.21 2.99 -21.85
CA THR A 244 0.53 3.87 -22.76
C THR A 244 1.25 4.99 -21.99
N ASN A 245 0.61 5.56 -20.96
CA ASN A 245 1.20 6.61 -20.13
C ASN A 245 2.28 6.11 -19.15
N TRP A 246 2.35 4.80 -18.90
CA TRP A 246 3.32 4.18 -18.00
C TRP A 246 4.56 3.67 -18.73
N THR A 247 4.51 3.62 -20.06
CA THR A 247 5.63 3.18 -20.90
C THR A 247 6.74 4.22 -20.89
N GLY A 248 8.00 3.77 -20.81
CA GLY A 248 9.18 4.66 -20.80
C GLY A 248 9.38 5.42 -19.49
N VAL A 249 8.74 5.01 -18.41
CA VAL A 249 8.96 5.52 -17.06
C VAL A 249 10.09 4.75 -16.40
N ASP A 250 10.97 5.42 -15.66
CA ASP A 250 12.13 4.80 -15.02
C ASP A 250 11.76 4.08 -13.72
N ILE A 251 10.82 4.65 -12.96
CA ILE A 251 10.38 4.10 -11.68
C ILE A 251 8.87 4.10 -11.61
N LEU A 252 8.27 2.92 -11.60
CA LEU A 252 6.82 2.71 -11.50
C LEU A 252 6.46 2.23 -10.09
N VAL A 253 5.53 2.93 -9.44
CA VAL A 253 5.01 2.55 -8.12
C VAL A 253 3.50 2.34 -8.22
N PHE A 254 3.08 1.10 -8.16
CA PHE A 254 1.68 0.71 -8.26
C PHE A 254 1.02 0.53 -6.90
N ASN A 255 -0.25 0.88 -6.81
CA ASN A 255 -1.16 0.50 -5.73
C ASN A 255 -2.56 0.30 -6.31
N THR A 256 -3.25 -0.72 -5.85
CA THR A 256 -4.67 -0.93 -6.17
C THR A 256 -5.29 -1.79 -5.08
N TYR A 257 -6.15 -1.20 -4.25
CA TYR A 257 -6.77 -1.95 -3.16
C TYR A 257 -8.12 -1.39 -2.70
N VAL A 258 -8.18 -0.15 -2.18
CA VAL A 258 -9.35 0.34 -1.45
C VAL A 258 -10.63 0.33 -2.31
N TRP A 259 -10.51 0.55 -3.61
CA TRP A 259 -11.63 0.53 -4.54
C TRP A 259 -12.23 -0.86 -4.72
N TRP A 260 -11.43 -1.92 -4.53
CA TRP A 260 -11.89 -3.30 -4.55
C TRP A 260 -12.63 -3.69 -3.28
N MET A 261 -12.43 -2.98 -2.17
CA MET A 261 -13.11 -3.23 -0.90
C MET A 261 -14.55 -2.67 -0.84
N SER A 262 -15.00 -2.01 -1.89
CA SER A 262 -16.30 -1.32 -1.91
C SER A 262 -17.52 -2.24 -2.11
N GLY A 263 -17.33 -3.56 -2.15
CA GLY A 263 -18.42 -4.53 -2.24
C GLY A 263 -17.93 -5.97 -2.39
N ALA A 264 -18.82 -6.92 -2.10
CA ALA A 264 -18.52 -8.35 -2.27
C ALA A 264 -18.42 -8.76 -3.74
N ARG A 265 -19.08 -8.03 -4.64
CA ARG A 265 -19.12 -8.30 -6.09
C ARG A 265 -18.82 -7.03 -6.87
N ILE A 266 -18.26 -7.20 -8.07
CA ILE A 266 -17.96 -6.12 -9.00
C ILE A 266 -18.41 -6.52 -10.41
N LYS A 267 -18.89 -5.53 -11.17
CA LYS A 267 -19.29 -5.72 -12.55
C LYS A 267 -18.08 -5.66 -13.48
N SER A 268 -17.92 -6.66 -14.32
CA SER A 268 -16.92 -6.67 -15.39
C SER A 268 -17.58 -6.67 -16.76
N LEU A 269 -17.26 -5.65 -17.54
CA LEU A 269 -17.73 -5.51 -18.91
C LEU A 269 -17.04 -6.54 -19.81
N TRP A 270 -17.75 -7.15 -20.73
CA TRP A 270 -17.21 -8.00 -21.78
C TRP A 270 -17.45 -7.45 -23.20
N GLY A 271 -17.89 -6.20 -23.32
CA GLY A 271 -18.05 -5.43 -24.54
C GLY A 271 -17.18 -4.18 -24.58
N SER A 272 -17.66 -3.13 -25.26
CA SER A 272 -17.03 -1.81 -25.31
C SER A 272 -17.81 -0.82 -24.48
N PHE A 273 -17.15 0.08 -23.73
CA PHE A 273 -17.80 1.21 -23.08
C PHE A 273 -18.42 2.21 -24.08
N ALA A 274 -18.04 2.15 -25.37
CA ALA A 274 -18.43 3.16 -26.37
C ALA A 274 -19.77 2.90 -27.06
N ASN A 275 -20.33 1.70 -26.98
CA ASN A 275 -21.39 1.30 -27.94
C ASN A 275 -22.78 1.09 -27.34
N GLY A 276 -23.01 1.38 -26.05
CA GLY A 276 -24.33 1.22 -25.44
C GLY A 276 -24.92 -0.20 -25.40
N GLN A 277 -24.18 -1.21 -25.91
CA GLN A 277 -24.47 -2.63 -25.79
C GLN A 277 -23.60 -3.21 -24.68
N GLU A 278 -23.85 -2.76 -23.46
CA GLU A 278 -23.05 -3.17 -22.32
C GLU A 278 -23.61 -4.45 -21.72
N GLY A 279 -23.00 -5.59 -22.07
CA GLY A 279 -23.14 -6.81 -21.30
C GLY A 279 -22.06 -6.84 -20.20
N TYR A 280 -22.46 -7.13 -18.97
CA TYR A 280 -21.52 -7.33 -17.88
C TYR A 280 -21.83 -8.60 -17.11
N GLU A 281 -20.79 -9.19 -16.56
CA GLU A 281 -20.88 -10.25 -15.55
C GLU A 281 -20.52 -9.68 -14.17
N GLU A 282 -21.12 -10.22 -13.14
CA GLU A 282 -20.75 -9.93 -11.77
C GLU A 282 -19.81 -11.01 -11.23
N PHE A 283 -18.62 -10.60 -10.85
CA PHE A 283 -17.62 -11.47 -10.21
C PHE A 283 -17.56 -11.20 -8.72
N ASP A 284 -17.22 -12.23 -7.95
CA ASP A 284 -16.73 -12.02 -6.60
C ASP A 284 -15.45 -11.18 -6.63
N THR A 285 -15.36 -10.20 -5.74
CA THR A 285 -14.26 -9.21 -5.76
C THR A 285 -12.86 -9.84 -5.78
N PRO A 286 -12.54 -10.89 -4.99
CA PRO A 286 -11.22 -11.52 -5.06
C PRO A 286 -10.92 -12.17 -6.42
N VAL A 287 -11.96 -12.67 -7.12
CA VAL A 287 -11.82 -13.27 -8.45
C VAL A 287 -11.52 -12.19 -9.48
N ALA A 288 -12.32 -11.13 -9.53
CA ALA A 288 -12.12 -10.00 -10.42
C ALA A 288 -10.75 -9.33 -10.18
N TYR A 289 -10.36 -9.14 -8.93
CA TYR A 289 -9.06 -8.61 -8.53
C TYR A 289 -7.90 -9.46 -9.08
N LYS A 290 -8.01 -10.79 -8.95
CA LYS A 290 -7.01 -11.71 -9.51
C LYS A 290 -6.91 -11.62 -11.02
N LEU A 291 -8.04 -11.47 -11.74
CA LEU A 291 -8.06 -11.32 -13.20
C LEU A 291 -7.39 -9.99 -13.60
N ALA A 292 -7.76 -8.89 -12.99
CA ALA A 292 -7.17 -7.58 -13.25
C ALA A 292 -5.66 -7.56 -12.96
N LEU A 293 -5.22 -8.14 -11.84
CA LEU A 293 -3.80 -8.25 -11.51
C LEU A 293 -3.03 -9.14 -12.49
N LYS A 294 -3.64 -10.18 -13.03
CA LYS A 294 -3.00 -10.98 -14.10
C LYS A 294 -2.83 -10.16 -15.38
N THR A 295 -3.82 -9.35 -15.74
CA THR A 295 -3.73 -8.44 -16.89
C THR A 295 -2.61 -7.42 -16.70
N TRP A 296 -2.51 -6.81 -15.51
CA TRP A 296 -1.41 -5.94 -15.14
C TRP A 296 -0.04 -6.66 -15.20
N ALA A 297 0.06 -7.83 -14.59
CA ALA A 297 1.30 -8.61 -14.57
C ALA A 297 1.76 -9.01 -16.00
N ASN A 298 0.84 -9.44 -16.85
CA ASN A 298 1.14 -9.77 -18.24
C ASN A 298 1.63 -8.54 -19.02
N TRP A 299 1.04 -7.37 -18.77
CA TRP A 299 1.50 -6.13 -19.38
C TRP A 299 2.91 -5.78 -18.90
N VAL A 300 3.17 -5.83 -17.60
CA VAL A 300 4.51 -5.58 -17.03
C VAL A 300 5.53 -6.53 -17.65
N ASP A 301 5.26 -7.83 -17.64
CA ASP A 301 6.17 -8.86 -18.15
C ASP A 301 6.43 -8.78 -19.67
N SER A 302 5.49 -8.22 -20.44
CA SER A 302 5.61 -8.10 -21.89
C SER A 302 6.19 -6.75 -22.35
N THR A 303 6.11 -5.71 -21.53
CA THR A 303 6.41 -4.33 -21.96
C THR A 303 7.60 -3.73 -21.23
N ILE A 304 7.81 -4.09 -19.96
CA ILE A 304 8.82 -3.46 -19.10
C ILE A 304 10.18 -4.17 -19.27
N ASN A 305 11.21 -3.38 -19.55
CA ASN A 305 12.60 -3.82 -19.49
C ASN A 305 13.15 -3.59 -18.07
N PRO A 306 13.42 -4.64 -17.29
CA PRO A 306 13.87 -4.51 -15.89
C PRO A 306 15.25 -3.84 -15.74
N ASN A 307 16.05 -3.77 -16.81
CA ASN A 307 17.32 -3.03 -16.79
C ASN A 307 17.14 -1.51 -16.94
N LYS A 308 15.96 -1.03 -17.32
CA LYS A 308 15.65 0.39 -17.51
C LYS A 308 14.60 0.90 -16.54
N THR A 309 13.64 0.06 -16.15
CA THR A 309 12.50 0.44 -15.33
C THR A 309 12.45 -0.42 -14.08
N ARG A 310 12.45 0.21 -12.90
CA ARG A 310 12.16 -0.45 -11.63
C ARG A 310 10.67 -0.44 -11.34
N VAL A 311 10.14 -1.58 -10.91
CA VAL A 311 8.72 -1.72 -10.58
C VAL A 311 8.54 -1.98 -9.10
N PHE A 312 7.74 -1.15 -8.45
CA PHE A 312 7.34 -1.25 -7.06
C PHE A 312 5.84 -1.47 -6.95
N PHE A 313 5.43 -2.12 -5.88
CA PHE A 313 4.03 -2.28 -5.53
C PHE A 313 3.84 -1.93 -4.05
N THR A 314 3.14 -0.83 -3.77
CA THR A 314 2.75 -0.44 -2.41
C THR A 314 1.65 -1.38 -1.93
N THR A 315 1.87 -2.07 -0.81
CA THR A 315 0.88 -2.98 -0.24
C THR A 315 -0.34 -2.21 0.26
N MET A 316 -1.37 -2.92 0.69
CA MET A 316 -2.64 -2.29 1.04
C MET A 316 -2.49 -1.33 2.23
N SER A 317 -3.09 -0.15 2.11
CA SER A 317 -3.32 0.74 3.23
C SER A 317 -4.61 0.31 3.95
N PRO A 318 -4.58 0.07 5.27
CA PRO A 318 -5.78 -0.33 6.00
C PRO A 318 -6.82 0.77 6.03
N THR A 319 -8.08 0.37 6.16
CA THR A 319 -9.18 1.26 6.52
C THR A 319 -9.56 1.01 7.99
N HIS A 320 -9.80 2.07 8.75
CA HIS A 320 -10.17 1.97 10.17
C HIS A 320 -11.64 2.39 10.38
N THR A 321 -12.53 1.69 9.67
CA THR A 321 -13.97 2.01 9.68
C THR A 321 -14.76 1.26 10.75
N ARG A 322 -14.12 0.35 11.49
CA ARG A 322 -14.76 -0.48 12.51
C ARG A 322 -13.98 -0.38 13.82
N SER A 323 -14.46 0.45 14.73
CA SER A 323 -13.77 0.76 15.99
C SER A 323 -13.65 -0.44 16.93
N GLN A 324 -14.50 -1.45 16.78
CA GLN A 324 -14.43 -2.70 17.55
C GLN A 324 -13.10 -3.46 17.29
N ASP A 325 -12.46 -3.27 16.15
CA ASP A 325 -11.19 -3.93 15.82
C ASP A 325 -10.07 -3.58 16.80
N TRP A 326 -10.12 -2.41 17.41
CA TRP A 326 -9.16 -1.96 18.44
C TRP A 326 -9.77 -1.80 19.83
N GLY A 327 -10.98 -2.33 20.05
CA GLY A 327 -11.64 -2.39 21.35
C GLY A 327 -12.49 -1.17 21.71
N ASN A 328 -12.71 -0.24 20.80
CA ASN A 328 -13.67 0.85 20.98
C ASN A 328 -15.06 0.37 20.54
N MET A 329 -15.93 0.08 21.51
CA MET A 329 -17.25 -0.50 21.28
C MET A 329 -18.34 0.52 20.90
N LYS A 330 -18.00 1.80 20.72
CA LYS A 330 -18.96 2.87 20.45
C LYS A 330 -19.41 2.97 19.00
N ASP A 331 -18.80 2.19 18.09
CA ASP A 331 -19.04 2.23 16.64
C ASP A 331 -18.79 3.61 15.99
N GLU A 332 -17.72 4.26 16.45
CA GLU A 332 -17.35 5.62 16.08
C GLU A 332 -16.32 5.68 14.94
N LYS A 333 -16.04 4.56 14.25
CA LYS A 333 -14.95 4.48 13.28
C LYS A 333 -13.60 4.94 13.92
N CYS A 334 -12.75 5.67 13.18
CA CYS A 334 -11.54 6.32 13.71
C CYS A 334 -11.79 7.71 14.30
N PHE A 335 -13.04 8.05 14.59
CA PHE A 335 -13.40 9.36 15.15
C PHE A 335 -12.77 9.54 16.54
N ASN A 336 -12.18 10.72 16.79
CA ASN A 336 -11.51 11.07 18.05
C ASN A 336 -10.35 10.16 18.48
N GLU A 337 -9.85 9.30 17.60
CA GLU A 337 -8.64 8.53 17.88
C GLU A 337 -7.40 9.43 17.77
N THR A 338 -6.60 9.49 18.85
CA THR A 338 -5.43 10.37 18.97
C THR A 338 -4.13 9.62 19.25
N LYS A 339 -4.18 8.30 19.36
CA LYS A 339 -3.04 7.44 19.65
C LYS A 339 -3.07 6.16 18.82
N PRO A 340 -1.90 5.64 18.43
CA PRO A 340 -1.81 4.34 17.78
C PRO A 340 -2.31 3.19 18.66
N VAL A 341 -2.75 2.11 18.02
CA VAL A 341 -3.02 0.84 18.69
C VAL A 341 -1.72 0.27 19.25
N ARG A 342 -1.72 -0.10 20.55
CA ARG A 342 -0.53 -0.64 21.22
C ARG A 342 -0.40 -2.16 21.17
N LYS A 343 -1.46 -2.86 20.77
CA LYS A 343 -1.49 -4.33 20.73
C LYS A 343 -0.54 -4.84 19.65
N LYS A 344 0.50 -5.59 20.04
CA LYS A 344 1.43 -6.21 19.09
C LYS A 344 0.68 -7.09 18.09
N LYS A 345 1.11 -7.06 16.82
CA LYS A 345 0.50 -7.81 15.70
C LYS A 345 -1.00 -7.54 15.53
N HIS A 346 -1.40 -6.29 15.84
CA HIS A 346 -2.77 -5.85 15.58
C HIS A 346 -3.09 -6.00 14.09
N TRP A 347 -4.30 -6.47 13.82
CA TRP A 347 -4.82 -6.60 12.45
C TRP A 347 -6.32 -6.40 12.48
N GLY A 348 -6.78 -5.34 11.81
CA GLY A 348 -8.19 -5.00 11.70
C GLY A 348 -8.87 -5.67 10.50
N THR A 349 -10.17 -5.55 10.44
CA THR A 349 -10.99 -6.06 9.34
C THR A 349 -10.87 -5.23 8.05
N GLY A 350 -10.33 -4.01 8.15
CA GLY A 350 -10.09 -3.11 7.03
C GLY A 350 -8.94 -3.52 6.11
N SER A 351 -8.19 -4.58 6.47
CA SER A 351 -7.15 -5.18 5.63
C SER A 351 -7.45 -6.65 5.34
N ASP A 352 -7.89 -6.94 4.13
CA ASP A 352 -8.27 -8.30 3.72
C ASP A 352 -7.03 -9.12 3.28
N LYS A 353 -6.62 -10.07 4.15
CA LYS A 353 -5.51 -10.99 3.87
C LYS A 353 -5.70 -11.84 2.62
N ARG A 354 -6.95 -12.12 2.23
CA ARG A 354 -7.25 -12.89 1.01
C ARG A 354 -6.82 -12.09 -0.22
N ILE A 355 -7.18 -10.80 -0.26
CA ILE A 355 -6.78 -9.87 -1.31
C ILE A 355 -5.25 -9.71 -1.35
N MET A 356 -4.60 -9.51 -0.19
CA MET A 356 -3.13 -9.46 -0.12
C MET A 356 -2.47 -10.72 -0.67
N SER A 357 -3.01 -11.89 -0.33
CA SER A 357 -2.49 -13.16 -0.83
C SER A 357 -2.62 -13.31 -2.35
N VAL A 358 -3.62 -12.69 -2.97
CA VAL A 358 -3.77 -12.67 -4.43
C VAL A 358 -2.62 -11.89 -5.06
N VAL A 359 -2.30 -10.69 -4.56
CA VAL A 359 -1.16 -9.88 -5.06
C VAL A 359 0.14 -10.66 -4.96
N ALA A 360 0.44 -11.20 -3.78
CA ALA A 360 1.68 -11.95 -3.55
C ALA A 360 1.82 -13.16 -4.50
N LYS A 361 0.70 -13.88 -4.75
CA LYS A 361 0.69 -15.03 -5.67
C LYS A 361 0.86 -14.63 -7.14
N VAL A 362 0.35 -13.48 -7.54
CA VAL A 362 0.51 -12.97 -8.91
C VAL A 362 1.95 -12.50 -9.10
N VAL A 363 2.46 -11.64 -8.23
CA VAL A 363 3.81 -11.08 -8.31
C VAL A 363 4.87 -12.19 -8.28
N LYS A 364 4.71 -13.22 -7.45
CA LYS A 364 5.63 -14.38 -7.40
C LYS A 364 5.83 -15.10 -8.75
N LYS A 365 4.87 -14.95 -9.68
CA LYS A 365 4.90 -15.60 -11.00
C LYS A 365 5.40 -14.69 -12.12
N MET A 366 5.64 -13.43 -11.84
CA MET A 366 6.12 -12.45 -12.82
C MET A 366 7.59 -12.69 -13.16
N LYS A 367 7.94 -12.33 -14.40
CA LYS A 367 9.32 -12.36 -14.91
C LYS A 367 10.09 -11.10 -14.53
N VAL A 368 9.40 -9.96 -14.60
CA VAL A 368 9.94 -8.67 -14.18
C VAL A 368 9.90 -8.59 -12.65
N PRO A 369 11.03 -8.34 -11.97
CA PRO A 369 11.06 -8.18 -10.53
C PRO A 369 10.16 -7.03 -10.07
N VAL A 370 9.35 -7.26 -9.04
CA VAL A 370 8.50 -6.26 -8.40
C VAL A 370 8.87 -6.18 -6.90
N THR A 371 9.30 -5.01 -6.47
CA THR A 371 9.66 -4.75 -5.08
C THR A 371 8.42 -4.30 -4.31
N PHE A 372 8.07 -4.97 -3.20
CA PHE A 372 6.98 -4.54 -2.34
C PHE A 372 7.41 -3.41 -1.40
N ILE A 373 6.63 -2.35 -1.35
CA ILE A 373 6.68 -1.34 -0.30
C ILE A 373 5.68 -1.80 0.77
N ASN A 374 6.18 -2.49 1.81
CA ASN A 374 5.36 -3.14 2.83
C ASN A 374 4.86 -2.14 3.86
N ILE A 375 3.67 -1.58 3.64
CA ILE A 375 3.08 -0.54 4.51
C ILE A 375 1.92 -1.04 5.37
N THR A 376 1.33 -2.20 5.07
CA THR A 376 0.07 -2.62 5.69
C THR A 376 0.18 -2.74 7.20
N GLN A 377 1.11 -3.59 7.69
CA GLN A 377 1.22 -3.86 9.13
C GLN A 377 1.58 -2.59 9.93
N ILE A 378 2.46 -1.76 9.41
CA ILE A 378 2.85 -0.51 10.08
C ILE A 378 1.69 0.48 10.16
N SER A 379 0.85 0.52 9.13
CA SER A 379 -0.30 1.42 9.06
C SER A 379 -1.49 0.92 9.90
N GLU A 380 -1.62 -0.40 10.13
CA GLU A 380 -2.66 -1.00 10.98
C GLU A 380 -2.70 -0.44 12.41
N TYR A 381 -1.58 0.01 12.92
CA TYR A 381 -1.52 0.61 14.25
C TYR A 381 -2.03 2.04 14.30
N ARG A 382 -2.08 2.76 13.16
CA ARG A 382 -2.18 4.21 13.11
C ARG A 382 -3.61 4.72 12.90
N ILE A 383 -4.54 4.21 13.73
CA ILE A 383 -5.93 4.69 13.77
C ILE A 383 -6.04 6.20 13.98
N ASP A 384 -5.03 6.80 14.63
CA ASP A 384 -4.88 8.21 14.94
C ASP A 384 -4.49 9.10 13.75
N GLY A 385 -3.95 8.51 12.67
CA GLY A 385 -3.35 9.24 11.55
C GLY A 385 -4.30 9.62 10.42
N HIS A 386 -5.56 9.18 10.46
CA HIS A 386 -6.54 9.45 9.40
C HIS A 386 -7.03 10.90 9.38
N SER A 387 -7.53 11.32 8.21
CA SER A 387 -8.14 12.65 8.04
C SER A 387 -9.36 12.84 8.94
N SER A 388 -10.06 11.76 9.30
CA SER A 388 -11.22 11.76 10.20
C SER A 388 -12.24 12.83 9.79
N VAL A 389 -12.70 13.66 10.69
CA VAL A 389 -13.65 14.75 10.41
C VAL A 389 -12.98 16.04 9.91
N TYR A 390 -11.65 16.03 9.76
CA TYR A 390 -10.86 17.16 9.25
C TYR A 390 -10.58 17.04 7.75
N THR A 391 -11.57 16.58 7.01
CA THR A 391 -11.54 16.29 5.57
C THR A 391 -12.61 17.08 4.83
N GLU A 392 -12.69 16.88 3.52
CA GLU A 392 -13.77 17.41 2.69
C GLU A 392 -14.68 16.28 2.16
N ASN A 393 -15.95 16.61 2.00
CA ASN A 393 -16.92 15.75 1.35
C ASN A 393 -17.51 16.49 0.14
N GLY A 394 -17.38 15.88 -1.05
CA GLY A 394 -17.86 16.49 -2.30
C GLY A 394 -17.23 17.86 -2.61
N GLY A 395 -15.97 18.09 -2.21
CA GLY A 395 -15.24 19.33 -2.44
C GLY A 395 -15.52 20.45 -1.42
N LYS A 396 -16.29 20.14 -0.34
CA LYS A 396 -16.56 21.09 0.76
C LYS A 396 -16.03 20.54 2.06
N LEU A 397 -15.43 21.42 2.88
CA LEU A 397 -15.11 21.06 4.26
C LEU A 397 -16.37 20.79 5.04
N LEU A 398 -16.31 19.82 5.95
CA LEU A 398 -17.37 19.54 6.90
C LEU A 398 -17.60 20.76 7.81
N SER A 399 -18.86 21.12 8.02
CA SER A 399 -19.25 22.14 9.01
C SER A 399 -18.92 21.67 10.43
N GLU A 400 -18.91 22.58 11.40
CA GLU A 400 -18.70 22.22 12.82
C GLU A 400 -19.72 21.19 13.29
N GLU A 401 -20.97 21.32 12.88
CA GLU A 401 -22.03 20.36 13.19
C GLU A 401 -21.77 18.99 12.55
N GLU A 402 -21.40 18.95 11.27
CA GLU A 402 -21.08 17.70 10.57
C GLU A 402 -19.87 16.98 11.18
N ARG A 403 -18.92 17.73 11.75
CA ARG A 403 -17.74 17.18 12.44
C ARG A 403 -18.05 16.50 13.77
N THR A 404 -19.21 16.75 14.37
CA THR A 404 -19.62 16.05 15.59
C THR A 404 -20.13 14.62 15.32
N ASN A 405 -20.44 14.30 14.06
CA ASN A 405 -20.96 12.99 13.69
C ASN A 405 -19.83 12.02 13.30
N PRO A 406 -19.59 10.95 14.07
CA PRO A 406 -18.58 9.93 13.76
C PRO A 406 -18.73 9.30 12.38
N GLN A 407 -19.96 9.26 11.83
CA GLN A 407 -20.22 8.66 10.52
C GLN A 407 -19.64 9.48 9.36
N ASN A 408 -19.32 10.74 9.57
CA ASN A 408 -18.66 11.61 8.61
C ASN A 408 -17.13 11.46 8.62
N ALA A 409 -16.57 10.67 9.55
CA ALA A 409 -15.14 10.47 9.65
C ALA A 409 -14.60 9.69 8.43
N ASP A 410 -13.60 10.28 7.76
CA ASP A 410 -12.79 9.63 6.72
C ASP A 410 -11.68 8.81 7.39
N CYS A 411 -11.88 7.51 7.47
CA CYS A 411 -10.96 6.54 8.06
C CYS A 411 -10.25 5.70 6.99
N ILE A 412 -10.11 6.26 5.80
CA ILE A 412 -9.45 5.69 4.63
C ILE A 412 -8.18 6.49 4.32
N HIS A 413 -8.32 7.82 4.19
CA HIS A 413 -7.21 8.71 3.83
C HIS A 413 -6.45 9.21 5.07
N TRP A 414 -5.21 9.62 4.84
CA TRP A 414 -4.26 10.00 5.88
C TRP A 414 -3.97 11.49 5.87
N CYS A 415 -3.83 12.07 7.05
CA CYS A 415 -3.34 13.42 7.20
C CYS A 415 -1.91 13.56 6.66
N LEU A 416 -1.57 14.69 6.07
CA LEU A 416 -0.23 15.08 5.68
C LEU A 416 0.21 16.36 6.42
N PRO A 417 1.44 16.37 6.99
CA PRO A 417 2.37 15.26 7.15
C PRO A 417 1.82 14.16 8.07
N GLY A 418 2.27 12.90 7.88
CA GLY A 418 1.78 11.77 8.67
C GLY A 418 2.25 10.41 8.19
N VAL A 419 1.38 9.41 8.26
CA VAL A 419 1.70 8.00 7.94
C VAL A 419 2.31 7.81 6.54
N PRO A 420 1.85 8.48 5.48
CA PRO A 420 2.44 8.36 4.14
C PRO A 420 3.90 8.80 4.06
N ASP A 421 4.38 9.67 4.97
CA ASP A 421 5.80 10.06 5.02
C ASP A 421 6.68 8.86 5.40
N THR A 422 6.20 8.00 6.30
CA THR A 422 6.88 6.73 6.63
C THR A 422 6.85 5.76 5.44
N TRP A 423 5.77 5.72 4.65
CA TRP A 423 5.75 4.92 3.43
C TRP A 423 6.83 5.37 2.45
N ASN A 424 7.01 6.68 2.32
CA ASN A 424 8.04 7.27 1.45
C ASN A 424 9.46 7.11 2.00
N GLN A 425 9.61 7.08 3.33
CA GLN A 425 10.87 6.73 3.97
C GLN A 425 11.29 5.29 3.61
N ILE A 426 10.35 4.34 3.69
CA ILE A 426 10.55 2.95 3.26
C ILE A 426 10.85 2.87 1.76
N PHE A 427 10.07 3.59 0.95
CA PHE A 427 10.29 3.62 -0.50
C PHE A 427 11.68 4.12 -0.88
N LEU A 428 12.13 5.23 -0.25
CA LEU A 428 13.48 5.76 -0.51
C LEU A 428 14.58 4.80 -0.09
N ALA A 429 14.41 4.07 1.01
CA ALA A 429 15.35 3.04 1.46
C ALA A 429 15.44 1.85 0.49
N LEU A 430 14.34 1.54 -0.20
CA LEU A 430 14.28 0.49 -1.23
C LEU A 430 14.70 0.98 -2.62
N LEU A 431 14.73 2.30 -2.85
CA LEU A 431 15.09 2.94 -4.12
C LEU A 431 16.62 3.07 -4.28
#